data_0e24acdc40d56a89fcbe0aad196e70b8
#
_entry.id   0e24acdc40d56a89fcbe0aad196e70b8
#
_cell.length_a   1.000
_cell.length_b   1.000
_cell.length_c   1.000
_cell.angle_alpha   90.00
_cell.angle_beta   90.00
_cell.angle_gamma   90.00
#
_symmetry.space_group_name_H-M   'P 1'
#
loop_
_entity.id
_entity.type
_entity.pdbx_description
1 polymer ?
#
loop_
_entity_poly.entity_id
_entity_poly.type
_entity_poly.pdbx_seq_one_letter_code
_entity_poly.pdbx_strand_id
1 'polypeptide(L)'
;TGRMLPGTEIAAALGALDPMRPDVIGLNCATGPSEMGEHIRYLSQHSRIPISVLPNAGLPSVVDGKMHYDLGAEDFTAQVTRFVTDFGVRVVGGCCGTTPEYIRQLAEAVAAAEPAPLNPQHQDGATSIYSFQPFGSEEGDNASTAFLMIGERTNANGSKAFREAILAEDWDTTVSIAKAQISDGSHVLDLCVDYVGRDGTIDMDQIAQRFATQSTVPLVLDSTEPEVLESGLQWLGGRAILNSANLEDGDAEGSRMDRVFTMAREYGAAVICLLIDEEGQARDVEWKVRVAHRHHDIAINRYGLEP
;
A
#
# COMPACT_ATOMS: atom_id res chain seq x y z
N THR A 1 -15.23 12.83 6.98
CA THR A 1 -14.94 11.46 7.46
C THR A 1 -13.44 11.11 7.40
N GLY A 2 -12.64 11.87 6.68
CA GLY A 2 -11.19 11.65 6.57
C GLY A 2 -10.77 10.39 5.80
N ARG A 3 -11.67 9.80 5.03
CA ARG A 3 -11.40 8.64 4.17
C ARG A 3 -11.80 8.95 2.73
N MET A 4 -11.14 8.30 1.77
CA MET A 4 -11.56 8.33 0.37
C MET A 4 -12.94 7.67 0.20
N LEU A 5 -13.59 7.85 -0.97
CA LEU A 5 -14.92 7.28 -1.22
C LEU A 5 -15.02 5.77 -0.97
N PRO A 6 -14.02 4.94 -1.33
CA PRO A 6 -14.03 3.51 -1.02
C PRO A 6 -13.83 3.19 0.47
N GLY A 7 -13.41 4.15 1.30
CA GLY A 7 -13.10 3.97 2.71
C GLY A 7 -11.60 3.96 3.03
N THR A 8 -10.73 4.22 2.06
CA THR A 8 -9.26 4.19 2.19
C THR A 8 -8.78 5.23 3.19
N GLU A 9 -7.99 4.81 4.17
CA GLU A 9 -7.28 5.66 5.12
C GLU A 9 -6.01 6.23 4.50
N ILE A 10 -5.54 7.38 5.01
CA ILE A 10 -4.32 8.04 4.49
C ILE A 10 -3.08 7.14 4.63
N ALA A 11 -3.00 6.35 5.70
CA ALA A 11 -1.92 5.40 5.91
C ALA A 11 -1.90 4.30 4.84
N ALA A 12 -3.07 3.77 4.48
CA ALA A 12 -3.18 2.77 3.42
C ALA A 12 -2.82 3.35 2.05
N ALA A 13 -3.26 4.58 1.76
CA ALA A 13 -2.92 5.26 0.51
C ALA A 13 -1.40 5.52 0.40
N LEU A 14 -0.77 6.00 1.47
CA LEU A 14 0.68 6.21 1.49
C LEU A 14 1.43 4.88 1.34
N GLY A 15 1.09 3.87 2.14
CA GLY A 15 1.76 2.57 2.10
C GLY A 15 1.62 1.82 0.77
N ALA A 16 0.54 2.07 0.02
CA ALA A 16 0.36 1.53 -1.33
C ALA A 16 1.18 2.27 -2.40
N LEU A 17 1.30 3.61 -2.28
CA LEU A 17 1.91 4.44 -3.31
C LEU A 17 3.42 4.68 -3.09
N ASP A 18 3.89 4.70 -1.84
CA ASP A 18 5.29 4.99 -1.52
C ASP A 18 6.29 4.03 -2.20
N PRO A 19 6.05 2.70 -2.25
CA PRO A 19 6.95 1.76 -2.93
C PRO A 19 7.03 1.97 -4.45
N MET A 20 6.02 2.60 -5.06
CA MET A 20 5.98 2.95 -6.48
C MET A 20 6.83 4.20 -6.80
N ARG A 21 7.30 4.91 -5.77
CA ARG A 21 8.18 6.08 -5.86
C ARG A 21 7.66 7.19 -6.81
N PRO A 22 6.43 7.68 -6.65
CA PRO A 22 5.99 8.84 -7.42
C PRO A 22 6.81 10.08 -7.04
N ASP A 23 6.95 11.04 -7.97
CA ASP A 23 7.68 12.27 -7.70
C ASP A 23 7.02 13.15 -6.65
N VAL A 24 5.70 13.09 -6.54
CA VAL A 24 4.87 13.85 -5.59
C VAL A 24 3.66 13.02 -5.18
N ILE A 25 3.32 13.07 -3.88
CA ILE A 25 2.07 12.52 -3.34
C ILE A 25 1.25 13.64 -2.72
N GLY A 26 -0.08 13.56 -2.75
CA GLY A 26 -0.84 14.63 -2.12
C GLY A 26 -2.34 14.47 -2.10
N LEU A 27 -3.00 15.52 -1.62
CA LEU A 27 -4.44 15.60 -1.48
C LEU A 27 -5.00 16.72 -2.35
N ASN A 28 -6.08 16.40 -3.05
CA ASN A 28 -6.76 17.34 -3.92
C ASN A 28 -8.27 17.26 -3.71
N CYS A 29 -8.94 18.42 -3.69
CA CYS A 29 -10.39 18.54 -3.70
C CYS A 29 -11.09 17.95 -2.43
N ALA A 30 -12.36 17.58 -2.56
CA ALA A 30 -13.25 17.01 -1.56
C ALA A 30 -13.60 17.93 -0.37
N THR A 31 -12.61 18.55 0.26
CA THR A 31 -12.77 19.37 1.47
C THR A 31 -11.96 20.66 1.40
N GLY A 32 -12.13 21.53 2.38
CA GLY A 32 -11.29 22.71 2.59
C GLY A 32 -9.99 22.39 3.33
N PRO A 33 -9.13 23.41 3.52
CA PRO A 33 -7.83 23.21 4.17
C PRO A 33 -7.95 22.71 5.61
N SER A 34 -8.95 23.16 6.37
CA SER A 34 -9.14 22.78 7.79
C SER A 34 -9.32 21.26 7.94
N GLU A 35 -10.12 20.64 7.05
CA GLU A 35 -10.40 19.21 7.09
C GLU A 35 -9.23 18.35 6.60
N MET A 36 -8.32 18.93 5.81
CA MET A 36 -7.13 18.22 5.32
C MET A 36 -5.99 18.17 6.35
N GLY A 37 -6.02 18.99 7.38
CA GLY A 37 -4.90 19.19 8.30
C GLY A 37 -4.35 17.91 8.94
N GLU A 38 -5.21 17.02 9.42
CA GLU A 38 -4.79 15.74 10.01
C GLU A 38 -4.10 14.82 9.01
N HIS A 39 -4.61 14.77 7.78
CA HIS A 39 -4.03 13.92 6.72
C HIS A 39 -2.70 14.45 6.23
N ILE A 40 -2.57 15.79 6.12
CA ILE A 40 -1.31 16.42 5.76
C ILE A 40 -0.28 16.25 6.86
N ARG A 41 -0.66 16.33 8.12
CA ARG A 41 0.22 16.01 9.25
C ARG A 41 0.73 14.58 9.17
N TYR A 42 -0.16 13.61 8.90
CA TYR A 42 0.24 12.21 8.72
C TYR A 42 1.27 12.06 7.59
N LEU A 43 0.99 12.63 6.41
CA LEU A 43 1.93 12.60 5.29
C LEU A 43 3.27 13.25 5.65
N SER A 44 3.26 14.41 6.32
CA SER A 44 4.48 15.09 6.78
C SER A 44 5.33 14.24 7.72
N GLN A 45 4.70 13.41 8.53
CA GLN A 45 5.37 12.55 9.50
C GLN A 45 5.89 11.24 8.91
N HIS A 46 5.29 10.74 7.82
CA HIS A 46 5.59 9.39 7.32
C HIS A 46 6.03 9.34 5.85
N SER A 47 5.71 10.36 5.04
CA SER A 47 6.05 10.35 3.61
C SER A 47 7.49 10.76 3.35
N ARG A 48 8.22 9.94 2.63
CA ARG A 48 9.54 10.27 2.06
C ARG A 48 9.43 11.06 0.74
N ILE A 49 8.20 11.15 0.20
CA ILE A 49 7.89 11.76 -1.08
C ILE A 49 7.41 13.19 -0.84
N PRO A 50 7.81 14.17 -1.68
CA PRO A 50 7.31 15.54 -1.61
C PRO A 50 5.78 15.61 -1.62
N ILE A 51 5.20 16.47 -0.77
CA ILE A 51 3.76 16.52 -0.55
C ILE A 51 3.15 17.68 -1.34
N SER A 52 1.98 17.42 -1.98
CA SER A 52 1.14 18.43 -2.62
C SER A 52 -0.22 18.57 -1.93
N VAL A 53 -0.77 19.80 -1.92
CA VAL A 53 -2.10 20.07 -1.36
C VAL A 53 -2.85 21.10 -2.21
N LEU A 54 -4.02 20.69 -2.71
CA LEU A 54 -4.89 21.53 -3.53
C LEU A 54 -6.34 21.48 -3.01
N PRO A 55 -6.66 22.16 -1.88
CA PRO A 55 -7.98 22.12 -1.27
C PRO A 55 -9.01 22.96 -2.01
N ASN A 56 -10.28 22.73 -1.72
CA ASN A 56 -11.36 23.62 -2.09
C ASN A 56 -11.34 24.91 -1.23
N ALA A 57 -12.05 25.93 -1.67
CA ALA A 57 -12.28 27.17 -0.90
C ALA A 57 -13.29 26.93 0.25
N GLY A 58 -13.02 25.94 1.11
CA GLY A 58 -13.90 25.45 2.17
C GLY A 58 -14.77 24.28 1.75
N LEU A 59 -15.73 23.92 2.61
CA LEU A 59 -16.70 22.87 2.31
C LEU A 59 -17.78 23.40 1.35
N PRO A 60 -18.21 22.59 0.36
CA PRO A 60 -19.29 23.00 -0.53
C PRO A 60 -20.63 23.07 0.22
N SER A 61 -21.39 24.14 -0.02
CA SER A 61 -22.78 24.31 0.40
C SER A 61 -23.67 24.58 -0.82
N VAL A 62 -24.98 24.33 -0.69
CA VAL A 62 -25.92 24.62 -1.78
C VAL A 62 -26.77 25.82 -1.35
N VAL A 63 -26.62 26.94 -2.06
CA VAL A 63 -27.38 28.16 -1.86
C VAL A 63 -28.13 28.46 -3.16
N ASP A 64 -29.45 28.57 -3.08
CA ASP A 64 -30.33 28.83 -4.26
C ASP A 64 -30.08 27.84 -5.42
N GLY A 65 -29.85 26.57 -5.11
CA GLY A 65 -29.59 25.52 -6.10
C GLY A 65 -28.22 25.58 -6.78
N LYS A 66 -27.32 26.44 -6.32
CA LYS A 66 -25.94 26.57 -6.82
C LYS A 66 -24.94 26.17 -5.72
N MET A 67 -23.83 25.55 -6.18
CA MET A 67 -22.73 25.24 -5.31
C MET A 67 -22.02 26.52 -4.87
N HIS A 68 -21.82 26.67 -3.57
CA HIS A 68 -21.15 27.81 -2.95
C HIS A 68 -20.02 27.33 -2.05
N TYR A 69 -18.95 28.15 -1.92
CA TYR A 69 -17.79 27.90 -1.08
C TYR A 69 -17.56 29.15 -0.23
N ASP A 70 -17.54 28.99 1.09
CA ASP A 70 -17.62 30.10 2.05
C ASP A 70 -16.26 30.62 2.54
N LEU A 71 -15.15 29.91 2.27
CA LEU A 71 -13.84 30.31 2.75
C LEU A 71 -13.26 31.40 1.85
N GLY A 72 -13.01 32.60 2.40
CA GLY A 72 -12.43 33.73 1.66
C GLY A 72 -10.95 33.51 1.29
N ALA A 73 -10.46 34.30 0.31
CA ALA A 73 -9.09 34.15 -0.21
C ALA A 73 -8.01 34.38 0.84
N GLU A 74 -8.21 35.30 1.78
CA GLU A 74 -7.27 35.60 2.87
C GLU A 74 -7.14 34.42 3.83
N ASP A 75 -8.26 33.90 4.34
CA ASP A 75 -8.29 32.77 5.26
C ASP A 75 -7.78 31.47 4.59
N PHE A 76 -8.16 31.26 3.35
CA PHE A 76 -7.64 30.17 2.52
C PHE A 76 -6.11 30.22 2.42
N THR A 77 -5.57 31.38 2.05
CA THR A 77 -4.14 31.62 1.91
C THR A 77 -3.42 31.37 3.23
N ALA A 78 -3.94 31.91 4.34
CA ALA A 78 -3.35 31.71 5.67
C ALA A 78 -3.29 30.24 6.06
N GLN A 79 -4.38 29.46 5.84
CA GLN A 79 -4.44 28.03 6.16
C GLN A 79 -3.51 27.20 5.30
N VAL A 80 -3.49 27.43 3.97
CA VAL A 80 -2.65 26.66 3.05
C VAL A 80 -1.16 27.00 3.24
N THR A 81 -0.81 28.25 3.56
CA THR A 81 0.58 28.64 3.87
C THR A 81 1.10 27.89 5.11
N ARG A 82 0.25 27.62 6.12
CA ARG A 82 0.64 26.81 7.27
C ARG A 82 1.02 25.39 6.90
N PHE A 83 0.44 24.81 5.85
CA PHE A 83 0.89 23.49 5.38
C PHE A 83 2.33 23.50 4.89
N VAL A 84 2.78 24.64 4.33
CA VAL A 84 4.17 24.84 3.92
C VAL A 84 5.06 25.02 5.15
N THR A 85 4.71 25.95 6.06
CA THR A 85 5.56 26.35 7.19
C THR A 85 5.58 25.33 8.32
N ASP A 86 4.48 24.61 8.57
CA ASP A 86 4.34 23.71 9.71
C ASP A 86 4.58 22.24 9.31
N PHE A 87 4.21 21.85 8.08
CA PHE A 87 4.24 20.45 7.62
C PHE A 87 5.15 20.20 6.41
N GLY A 88 5.86 21.21 5.91
CA GLY A 88 6.83 21.03 4.84
C GLY A 88 6.25 20.66 3.46
N VAL A 89 4.98 20.98 3.22
CA VAL A 89 4.34 20.77 1.90
C VAL A 89 5.12 21.55 0.83
N ARG A 90 5.35 20.91 -0.33
CA ARG A 90 6.21 21.47 -1.39
C ARG A 90 5.42 22.03 -2.58
N VAL A 91 4.22 21.54 -2.80
CA VAL A 91 3.35 21.98 -3.90
C VAL A 91 2.00 22.37 -3.32
N VAL A 92 1.59 23.61 -3.53
CA VAL A 92 0.30 24.10 -3.06
C VAL A 92 -0.47 24.77 -4.20
N GLY A 93 -1.78 24.73 -4.08
CA GLY A 93 -2.69 25.35 -5.05
C GLY A 93 -4.09 25.39 -4.49
N GLY A 94 -5.07 25.48 -5.38
CA GLY A 94 -6.47 25.45 -5.04
C GLY A 94 -7.27 24.56 -5.99
N CYS A 95 -8.46 24.18 -5.57
CA CYS A 95 -9.40 23.40 -6.38
C CYS A 95 -10.76 24.12 -6.45
N CYS A 96 -11.87 23.45 -6.19
CA CYS A 96 -13.20 23.99 -6.35
C CYS A 96 -13.42 25.24 -5.48
N GLY A 97 -14.07 26.25 -6.05
CA GLY A 97 -14.34 27.53 -5.37
C GLY A 97 -13.20 28.53 -5.38
N THR A 98 -11.95 28.11 -5.69
CA THR A 98 -10.83 29.05 -5.80
C THR A 98 -10.88 29.83 -7.12
N THR A 99 -10.45 31.10 -7.06
CA THR A 99 -10.38 32.02 -8.20
C THR A 99 -8.94 32.47 -8.41
N PRO A 100 -8.62 33.20 -9.51
CA PRO A 100 -7.29 33.78 -9.70
C PRO A 100 -6.80 34.61 -8.51
N GLU A 101 -7.70 35.27 -7.77
CA GLU A 101 -7.34 36.06 -6.60
C GLU A 101 -6.79 35.18 -5.44
N TYR A 102 -7.38 34.01 -5.20
CA TYR A 102 -6.85 33.04 -4.21
C TYR A 102 -5.44 32.59 -4.57
N ILE A 103 -5.22 32.26 -5.85
CA ILE A 103 -3.91 31.78 -6.31
C ILE A 103 -2.88 32.90 -6.28
N ARG A 104 -3.27 34.15 -6.60
CA ARG A 104 -2.36 35.29 -6.50
C ARG A 104 -1.90 35.51 -5.07
N GLN A 105 -2.84 35.60 -4.11
CA GLN A 105 -2.50 35.77 -2.70
C GLN A 105 -1.66 34.60 -2.16
N LEU A 106 -2.03 33.35 -2.50
CA LEU A 106 -1.28 32.19 -2.09
C LEU A 106 0.15 32.20 -2.65
N ALA A 107 0.33 32.52 -3.94
CA ALA A 107 1.64 32.60 -4.57
C ALA A 107 2.55 33.64 -3.89
N GLU A 108 1.99 34.83 -3.56
CA GLU A 108 2.71 35.88 -2.84
C GLU A 108 3.10 35.42 -1.43
N ALA A 109 2.20 34.76 -0.70
CA ALA A 109 2.45 34.30 0.66
C ALA A 109 3.51 33.19 0.71
N VAL A 110 3.43 32.19 -0.18
CA VAL A 110 4.40 31.08 -0.18
C VAL A 110 5.76 31.49 -0.73
N ALA A 111 5.84 32.50 -1.60
CA ALA A 111 7.13 33.05 -2.05
C ALA A 111 7.95 33.65 -0.90
N ALA A 112 7.28 34.11 0.16
CA ALA A 112 7.92 34.67 1.36
C ALA A 112 8.04 33.63 2.51
N ALA A 113 7.45 32.44 2.35
CA ALA A 113 7.44 31.40 3.39
C ALA A 113 8.66 30.48 3.27
N GLU A 114 9.16 30.03 4.40
CA GLU A 114 10.19 28.99 4.47
C GLU A 114 9.54 27.65 4.81
N PRO A 115 9.63 26.63 3.92
CA PRO A 115 9.03 25.35 4.20
C PRO A 115 9.71 24.63 5.35
N ALA A 116 8.91 24.02 6.24
CA ALA A 116 9.45 23.17 7.29
C ALA A 116 10.27 22.00 6.70
N PRO A 117 11.33 21.55 7.38
CA PRO A 117 12.07 20.38 6.99
C PRO A 117 11.18 19.13 7.14
N LEU A 118 11.26 18.21 6.17
CA LEU A 118 10.65 16.89 6.28
C LEU A 118 11.68 15.94 6.92
N ASN A 119 11.31 15.36 8.05
CA ASN A 119 12.06 14.29 8.72
C ASN A 119 11.11 13.12 8.96
N PRO A 120 10.71 12.40 7.89
CA PRO A 120 9.70 11.38 8.00
C PRO A 120 10.20 10.19 8.82
N GLN A 121 9.33 9.71 9.70
CA GLN A 121 9.45 8.42 10.35
C GLN A 121 8.72 7.39 9.47
N HIS A 122 9.38 6.99 8.40
CA HIS A 122 8.83 6.03 7.48
C HIS A 122 8.56 4.70 8.19
N GLN A 123 7.47 4.06 7.83
CA GLN A 123 7.08 2.76 8.37
C GLN A 123 6.68 1.85 7.21
N ASP A 124 7.42 0.77 7.03
CA ASP A 124 7.10 -0.24 6.03
C ASP A 124 5.94 -1.11 6.48
N GLY A 125 5.16 -1.56 5.50
CA GLY A 125 4.00 -2.41 5.77
C GLY A 125 3.30 -2.88 4.50
N ALA A 126 2.30 -3.73 4.69
CA ALA A 126 1.36 -4.13 3.66
C ALA A 126 0.07 -3.33 3.79
N THR A 127 -0.69 -3.22 2.70
CA THR A 127 -1.99 -2.52 2.72
C THR A 127 -3.07 -3.32 1.99
N SER A 128 -4.28 -3.26 2.52
CA SER A 128 -5.49 -3.40 1.70
C SER A 128 -5.85 -2.04 1.09
N ILE A 129 -6.96 -1.96 0.34
CA ILE A 129 -7.50 -0.66 -0.06
C ILE A 129 -8.06 0.15 1.12
N TYR A 130 -8.19 -0.43 2.31
CA TYR A 130 -8.82 0.20 3.49
C TYR A 130 -7.81 0.56 4.55
N SER A 131 -6.91 -0.35 4.90
CA SER A 131 -6.05 -0.27 6.08
C SER A 131 -4.59 -0.55 5.77
N PHE A 132 -3.72 0.01 6.61
CA PHE A 132 -2.29 -0.22 6.64
C PHE A 132 -1.95 -1.19 7.77
N GLN A 133 -1.17 -2.21 7.47
CA GLN A 133 -0.61 -3.15 8.43
C GLN A 133 0.92 -3.01 8.43
N PRO A 134 1.51 -2.43 9.48
CA PRO A 134 2.96 -2.26 9.54
C PRO A 134 3.68 -3.59 9.64
N PHE A 135 4.84 -3.69 9.03
CA PHE A 135 5.82 -4.73 9.36
C PHE A 135 6.46 -4.37 10.70
N GLY A 136 6.65 -5.36 11.55
CA GLY A 136 7.26 -5.12 12.84
C GLY A 136 8.69 -4.62 12.70
N SER A 137 9.08 -3.63 13.51
CA SER A 137 10.48 -3.22 13.65
C SER A 137 11.03 -3.74 14.97
N GLU A 138 12.30 -4.16 14.97
CA GLU A 138 13.00 -4.59 16.20
C GLU A 138 13.40 -3.39 17.09
N GLU A 139 13.23 -2.15 16.63
CA GLU A 139 13.69 -0.94 17.32
C GLU A 139 12.52 -0.15 17.92
N GLY A 140 12.63 0.15 19.21
CA GLY A 140 11.77 1.07 19.96
C GLY A 140 10.80 0.42 20.93
N ASP A 141 10.03 1.26 21.64
CA ASP A 141 9.06 0.87 22.67
C ASP A 141 7.89 0.00 22.15
N ASN A 142 7.76 -0.17 20.83
CA ASN A 142 6.73 -0.95 20.17
C ASN A 142 7.20 -2.31 19.66
N ALA A 143 8.36 -2.80 20.07
CA ALA A 143 8.89 -4.12 19.68
C ALA A 143 7.91 -5.27 19.98
N SER A 144 6.98 -5.09 20.93
CA SER A 144 5.94 -6.08 21.26
C SER A 144 4.84 -6.19 20.18
N THR A 145 4.74 -5.25 19.26
CA THR A 145 3.75 -5.26 18.14
C THR A 145 4.35 -5.77 16.83
N ALA A 146 5.59 -6.25 16.88
CA ALA A 146 6.32 -6.76 15.71
C ALA A 146 5.76 -8.09 15.15
N PHE A 147 4.77 -8.69 15.81
CA PHE A 147 4.23 -9.98 15.42
C PHE A 147 3.11 -9.83 14.39
N LEU A 148 3.35 -10.31 13.17
CA LEU A 148 2.37 -10.31 12.09
C LEU A 148 1.71 -11.70 11.98
N MET A 149 0.39 -11.76 12.24
CA MET A 149 -0.39 -12.99 12.08
C MET A 149 -0.92 -13.11 10.66
N ILE A 150 -0.47 -14.12 9.94
CA ILE A 150 -0.95 -14.48 8.61
C ILE A 150 -2.00 -15.59 8.75
N GLY A 151 -3.22 -15.34 8.28
CA GLY A 151 -4.30 -16.31 8.32
C GLY A 151 -4.26 -17.23 7.12
N GLU A 152 -4.12 -18.54 7.32
CA GLU A 152 -3.92 -19.55 6.25
C GLU A 152 -5.18 -20.33 5.85
N ARG A 153 -6.37 -20.00 6.38
CA ARG A 153 -7.61 -20.73 5.99
C ARG A 153 -8.07 -20.39 4.56
N THR A 154 -7.45 -19.44 3.89
CA THR A 154 -7.62 -19.08 2.49
C THR A 154 -6.53 -19.68 1.57
N ASN A 155 -5.87 -20.74 2.04
CA ASN A 155 -4.89 -21.52 1.29
C ASN A 155 -5.49 -22.88 0.91
N ALA A 156 -5.57 -23.20 -0.39
CA ALA A 156 -6.17 -24.42 -0.91
C ALA A 156 -5.43 -25.70 -0.47
N ASN A 157 -4.12 -25.61 -0.18
CA ASN A 157 -3.33 -26.73 0.33
C ASN A 157 -3.56 -26.96 1.83
N GLY A 158 -3.68 -25.86 2.60
CA GLY A 158 -3.85 -25.92 4.05
C GLY A 158 -5.30 -26.09 4.52
N SER A 159 -6.29 -25.63 3.74
CA SER A 159 -7.70 -25.59 4.12
C SER A 159 -8.57 -26.45 3.22
N LYS A 160 -9.12 -27.53 3.79
CA LYS A 160 -10.09 -28.38 3.07
C LYS A 160 -11.32 -27.57 2.65
N ALA A 161 -11.87 -26.74 3.53
CA ALA A 161 -13.09 -25.98 3.25
C ALA A 161 -12.88 -24.97 2.10
N PHE A 162 -11.74 -24.29 2.08
CA PHE A 162 -11.40 -23.35 1.03
C PHE A 162 -11.20 -24.06 -0.32
N ARG A 163 -10.48 -25.18 -0.30
CA ARG A 163 -10.29 -26.01 -1.49
C ARG A 163 -11.60 -26.53 -2.06
N GLU A 164 -12.49 -27.04 -1.21
CA GLU A 164 -13.81 -27.53 -1.67
C GLU A 164 -14.67 -26.40 -2.25
N ALA A 165 -14.60 -25.19 -1.69
CA ALA A 165 -15.28 -24.01 -2.23
C ALA A 165 -14.72 -23.64 -3.62
N ILE A 166 -13.40 -23.65 -3.84
CA ILE A 166 -12.79 -23.42 -5.16
C ILE A 166 -13.25 -24.50 -6.16
N LEU A 167 -13.19 -25.76 -5.78
CA LEU A 167 -13.59 -26.88 -6.65
C LEU A 167 -15.08 -26.82 -7.05
N ALA A 168 -15.92 -26.25 -6.19
CA ALA A 168 -17.34 -26.06 -6.45
C ALA A 168 -17.65 -24.69 -7.10
N GLU A 169 -16.64 -23.84 -7.33
CA GLU A 169 -16.78 -22.44 -7.78
C GLU A 169 -17.72 -21.61 -6.88
N ASP A 170 -17.77 -21.98 -5.59
CA ASP A 170 -18.52 -21.26 -4.56
C ASP A 170 -17.67 -20.10 -3.99
N TRP A 171 -17.60 -19.02 -4.76
CA TRP A 171 -16.80 -17.85 -4.45
C TRP A 171 -17.30 -17.09 -3.22
N ASP A 172 -18.59 -17.18 -2.91
CA ASP A 172 -19.15 -16.54 -1.71
C ASP A 172 -18.66 -17.23 -0.43
N THR A 173 -18.52 -18.54 -0.46
CA THR A 173 -17.91 -19.29 0.64
C THR A 173 -16.43 -18.94 0.81
N THR A 174 -15.66 -18.71 -0.27
CA THR A 174 -14.26 -18.27 -0.14
C THR A 174 -14.15 -16.93 0.58
N VAL A 175 -15.02 -15.97 0.23
CA VAL A 175 -15.09 -14.66 0.91
C VAL A 175 -15.53 -14.80 2.38
N SER A 176 -16.46 -15.70 2.66
CA SER A 176 -16.91 -15.93 4.04
C SER A 176 -15.80 -16.50 4.93
N ILE A 177 -14.97 -17.40 4.40
CA ILE A 177 -13.79 -17.95 5.08
C ILE A 177 -12.78 -16.82 5.36
N ALA A 178 -12.52 -15.93 4.39
CA ALA A 178 -11.64 -14.79 4.57
C ALA A 178 -12.13 -13.87 5.70
N LYS A 179 -13.42 -13.48 5.67
CA LYS A 179 -14.03 -12.62 6.69
C LYS A 179 -13.99 -13.23 8.09
N ALA A 180 -14.17 -14.55 8.20
CA ALA A 180 -14.07 -15.24 9.48
C ALA A 180 -12.65 -15.15 10.07
N GLN A 181 -11.61 -15.31 9.26
CA GLN A 181 -10.22 -15.15 9.71
C GLN A 181 -9.90 -13.73 10.18
N ILE A 182 -10.40 -12.72 9.46
CA ILE A 182 -10.25 -11.32 9.86
C ILE A 182 -10.92 -11.08 11.22
N SER A 183 -12.13 -11.60 11.39
CA SER A 183 -12.87 -11.52 12.67
C SER A 183 -12.14 -12.24 13.81
N ASP A 184 -11.43 -13.31 13.53
CA ASP A 184 -10.62 -14.05 14.49
C ASP A 184 -9.25 -13.38 14.80
N GLY A 185 -8.93 -12.25 14.15
CA GLY A 185 -7.78 -11.40 14.45
C GLY A 185 -6.58 -11.58 13.51
N SER A 186 -6.74 -12.17 12.34
CA SER A 186 -5.65 -12.20 11.34
C SER A 186 -5.31 -10.79 10.86
N HIS A 187 -4.02 -10.45 10.84
CA HIS A 187 -3.52 -9.16 10.38
C HIS A 187 -3.38 -9.11 8.86
N VAL A 188 -3.12 -10.24 8.24
CA VAL A 188 -2.94 -10.46 6.80
C VAL A 188 -3.56 -11.81 6.46
N LEU A 189 -4.07 -12.00 5.25
CA LEU A 189 -4.55 -13.29 4.78
C LEU A 189 -3.60 -13.86 3.73
N ASP A 190 -3.28 -15.14 3.87
CA ASP A 190 -2.61 -15.94 2.85
C ASP A 190 -3.64 -16.41 1.81
N LEU A 191 -3.42 -16.06 0.55
CA LEU A 191 -4.26 -16.47 -0.58
C LEU A 191 -3.46 -17.39 -1.50
N CYS A 192 -3.74 -18.69 -1.40
CA CYS A 192 -3.18 -19.73 -2.28
C CYS A 192 -4.29 -20.52 -2.95
N VAL A 193 -4.26 -20.56 -4.27
CA VAL A 193 -5.22 -21.28 -5.10
C VAL A 193 -4.60 -22.51 -5.80
N ASP A 194 -3.32 -22.77 -5.57
CA ASP A 194 -2.58 -23.85 -6.21
C ASP A 194 -3.19 -25.19 -5.86
N TYR A 195 -3.75 -25.87 -6.87
CA TYR A 195 -4.30 -27.21 -6.73
C TYR A 195 -4.16 -28.00 -8.03
N VAL A 196 -3.74 -29.24 -7.90
CA VAL A 196 -3.47 -30.12 -9.03
C VAL A 196 -4.70 -30.29 -9.93
N GLY A 197 -4.53 -30.01 -11.22
CA GLY A 197 -5.58 -30.18 -12.24
C GLY A 197 -6.50 -28.96 -12.42
N ARG A 198 -6.19 -27.84 -11.78
CA ARG A 198 -6.88 -26.55 -12.02
C ARG A 198 -5.92 -25.53 -12.65
N ASP A 199 -6.49 -24.55 -13.32
CA ASP A 199 -5.78 -23.36 -13.79
C ASP A 199 -5.75 -22.32 -12.67
N GLY A 200 -4.60 -22.15 -12.03
CA GLY A 200 -4.43 -21.25 -10.91
C GLY A 200 -4.64 -19.78 -11.30
N THR A 201 -4.37 -19.40 -12.56
CA THR A 201 -4.57 -18.01 -13.01
C THR A 201 -6.05 -17.64 -13.04
N ILE A 202 -6.91 -18.55 -13.49
CA ILE A 202 -8.37 -18.37 -13.50
C ILE A 202 -8.91 -18.32 -12.07
N ASP A 203 -8.50 -19.24 -11.21
CA ASP A 203 -8.97 -19.27 -9.82
C ASP A 203 -8.51 -18.04 -9.04
N MET A 204 -7.25 -17.60 -9.21
CA MET A 204 -6.72 -16.38 -8.61
C MET A 204 -7.49 -15.15 -9.10
N ASP A 205 -7.73 -15.02 -10.40
CA ASP A 205 -8.54 -13.93 -10.96
C ASP A 205 -9.91 -13.84 -10.29
N GLN A 206 -10.62 -14.97 -10.18
CA GLN A 206 -11.95 -15.04 -9.59
C GLN A 206 -11.98 -14.66 -8.10
N ILE A 207 -10.95 -15.01 -7.34
CA ILE A 207 -10.92 -14.76 -5.90
C ILE A 207 -10.33 -13.38 -5.61
N ALA A 208 -9.23 -13.00 -6.27
CA ALA A 208 -8.56 -11.73 -6.01
C ALA A 208 -9.46 -10.53 -6.30
N GLN A 209 -10.26 -10.53 -7.39
CA GLN A 209 -11.21 -9.46 -7.67
C GLN A 209 -12.25 -9.27 -6.55
N ARG A 210 -12.63 -10.34 -5.87
CA ARG A 210 -13.57 -10.28 -4.74
C ARG A 210 -12.88 -9.82 -3.46
N PHE A 211 -11.70 -10.34 -3.19
CA PHE A 211 -10.92 -10.00 -1.99
C PHE A 211 -10.42 -8.55 -2.06
N ALA A 212 -10.12 -8.04 -3.25
CA ALA A 212 -9.70 -6.65 -3.45
C ALA A 212 -10.62 -5.62 -2.79
N THR A 213 -11.93 -5.89 -2.76
CA THR A 213 -12.93 -4.99 -2.17
C THR A 213 -13.59 -5.52 -0.90
N GLN A 214 -13.43 -6.78 -0.58
CA GLN A 214 -14.11 -7.41 0.56
C GLN A 214 -13.18 -7.82 1.70
N SER A 215 -11.86 -7.89 1.46
CA SER A 215 -10.87 -8.03 2.52
C SER A 215 -10.52 -6.64 3.10
N THR A 216 -10.66 -6.48 4.40
CA THR A 216 -10.22 -5.26 5.10
C THR A 216 -8.75 -5.30 5.50
N VAL A 217 -8.10 -6.44 5.39
CA VAL A 217 -6.67 -6.63 5.68
C VAL A 217 -5.89 -6.93 4.39
N PRO A 218 -4.57 -6.69 4.38
CA PRO A 218 -3.72 -6.99 3.23
C PRO A 218 -3.69 -8.49 2.91
N LEU A 219 -3.19 -8.82 1.70
CA LEU A 219 -3.04 -10.20 1.22
C LEU A 219 -1.57 -10.56 1.04
N VAL A 220 -1.24 -11.80 1.39
CA VAL A 220 -0.11 -12.55 0.84
C VAL A 220 -0.64 -13.31 -0.37
N LEU A 221 -0.09 -13.09 -1.53
CA LEU A 221 -0.34 -13.93 -2.70
C LEU A 221 0.69 -15.07 -2.69
N ASP A 222 0.20 -16.29 -2.55
CA ASP A 222 1.02 -17.49 -2.42
C ASP A 222 0.80 -18.42 -3.62
N SER A 223 1.83 -18.58 -4.43
CA SER A 223 1.83 -19.54 -5.54
C SER A 223 3.25 -19.91 -5.94
N THR A 224 3.39 -21.14 -6.44
CA THR A 224 4.62 -21.59 -7.09
C THR A 224 4.74 -21.06 -8.52
N GLU A 225 3.67 -20.52 -9.11
CA GLU A 225 3.62 -20.03 -10.49
C GLU A 225 3.56 -18.51 -10.52
N PRO A 226 4.59 -17.80 -11.08
CA PRO A 226 4.58 -16.35 -11.17
C PRO A 226 3.38 -15.75 -11.90
N GLU A 227 2.82 -16.44 -12.89
CA GLU A 227 1.63 -16.01 -13.61
C GLU A 227 0.38 -15.93 -12.71
N VAL A 228 0.29 -16.82 -11.71
CA VAL A 228 -0.78 -16.80 -10.71
C VAL A 228 -0.65 -15.62 -9.78
N LEU A 229 0.59 -15.31 -9.34
CA LEU A 229 0.88 -14.11 -8.54
C LEU A 229 0.49 -12.83 -9.29
N GLU A 230 0.87 -12.73 -10.55
CA GLU A 230 0.54 -11.57 -11.39
C GLU A 230 -0.97 -11.40 -11.58
N SER A 231 -1.71 -12.49 -11.82
CA SER A 231 -3.17 -12.48 -11.91
C SER A 231 -3.82 -11.89 -10.65
N GLY A 232 -3.29 -12.22 -9.47
CA GLY A 232 -3.72 -11.64 -8.21
C GLY A 232 -3.40 -10.16 -8.06
N LEU A 233 -2.16 -9.76 -8.39
CA LEU A 233 -1.70 -8.38 -8.29
C LEU A 233 -2.52 -7.40 -9.13
N GLN A 234 -2.98 -7.81 -10.30
CA GLN A 234 -3.76 -6.96 -11.21
C GLN A 234 -5.07 -6.46 -10.60
N TRP A 235 -5.61 -7.11 -9.57
CA TRP A 235 -6.83 -6.72 -8.87
C TRP A 235 -6.60 -5.88 -7.63
N LEU A 236 -5.41 -5.97 -7.02
CA LEU A 236 -5.15 -5.39 -5.71
C LEU A 236 -4.73 -3.92 -5.81
N GLY A 237 -5.50 -3.04 -5.18
CA GLY A 237 -5.21 -1.61 -5.07
C GLY A 237 -4.34 -1.24 -3.85
N GLY A 238 -3.92 -2.24 -3.06
CA GLY A 238 -3.03 -2.08 -1.92
C GLY A 238 -1.65 -2.72 -2.18
N ARG A 239 -0.74 -2.59 -1.20
CA ARG A 239 0.56 -3.24 -1.21
C ARG A 239 0.43 -4.69 -0.73
N ALA A 240 0.42 -5.64 -1.65
CA ALA A 240 0.43 -7.07 -1.33
C ALA A 240 1.83 -7.57 -0.91
N ILE A 241 1.87 -8.78 -0.38
CA ILE A 241 3.10 -9.53 -0.11
C ILE A 241 3.14 -10.71 -1.08
N LEU A 242 4.26 -10.96 -1.75
CA LEU A 242 4.45 -12.11 -2.64
C LEU A 242 5.16 -13.24 -1.89
N ASN A 243 4.57 -14.40 -1.85
CA ASN A 243 5.14 -15.63 -1.34
C ASN A 243 5.33 -16.60 -2.50
N SER A 244 6.51 -16.75 -3.04
CA SER A 244 7.80 -16.28 -2.60
C SER A 244 8.78 -16.13 -3.75
N ALA A 245 9.89 -15.43 -3.51
CA ALA A 245 11.10 -15.55 -4.32
C ALA A 245 12.09 -16.55 -3.70
N ASN A 246 12.84 -17.26 -4.53
CA ASN A 246 13.97 -18.10 -4.13
C ASN A 246 15.02 -18.14 -5.26
N LEU A 247 16.17 -18.76 -4.99
CA LEU A 247 17.30 -18.89 -5.92
C LEU A 247 17.47 -20.35 -6.40
N GLU A 248 16.42 -21.17 -6.37
CA GLU A 248 16.52 -22.58 -6.76
C GLU A 248 16.96 -22.74 -8.24
N ASP A 249 16.49 -21.87 -9.11
CA ASP A 249 16.87 -21.76 -10.53
C ASP A 249 17.84 -20.60 -10.81
N GLY A 250 18.46 -20.05 -9.74
CA GLY A 250 19.41 -18.95 -9.81
C GLY A 250 18.76 -17.57 -9.91
N ASP A 251 19.51 -16.61 -10.43
CA ASP A 251 19.12 -15.19 -10.55
C ASP A 251 19.24 -14.63 -11.97
N ALA A 252 19.29 -15.52 -12.96
CA ALA A 252 19.33 -15.12 -14.37
C ALA A 252 17.99 -14.51 -14.82
N GLU A 253 17.99 -13.79 -15.92
CA GLU A 253 16.78 -13.29 -16.58
C GLU A 253 15.82 -14.46 -16.87
N GLY A 254 14.56 -14.28 -16.48
CA GLY A 254 13.50 -15.29 -16.59
C GLY A 254 13.44 -16.31 -15.44
N SER A 255 14.41 -16.30 -14.51
CA SER A 255 14.32 -17.11 -13.30
C SER A 255 13.14 -16.69 -12.42
N ARG A 256 12.73 -17.56 -11.49
CA ARG A 256 11.66 -17.24 -10.54
C ARG A 256 11.94 -15.96 -9.76
N MET A 257 13.18 -15.79 -9.29
CA MET A 257 13.59 -14.56 -8.60
C MET A 257 13.42 -13.33 -9.48
N ASP A 258 13.92 -13.36 -10.71
CA ASP A 258 13.81 -12.26 -11.65
C ASP A 258 12.35 -11.85 -11.88
N ARG A 259 11.49 -12.82 -12.11
CA ARG A 259 10.06 -12.59 -12.35
C ARG A 259 9.35 -12.02 -11.13
N VAL A 260 9.57 -12.58 -9.95
CA VAL A 260 8.93 -12.11 -8.70
C VAL A 260 9.43 -10.71 -8.30
N PHE A 261 10.75 -10.43 -8.41
CA PHE A 261 11.27 -9.11 -8.08
C PHE A 261 10.87 -8.04 -9.11
N THR A 262 10.71 -8.41 -10.39
CA THR A 262 10.16 -7.52 -11.41
C THR A 262 8.72 -7.12 -11.07
N MET A 263 7.87 -8.10 -10.74
CA MET A 263 6.50 -7.84 -10.29
C MET A 263 6.46 -7.00 -8.99
N ALA A 264 7.32 -7.32 -8.03
CA ALA A 264 7.39 -6.55 -6.78
C ALA A 264 7.69 -5.07 -7.03
N ARG A 265 8.60 -4.77 -7.97
CA ARG A 265 8.92 -3.40 -8.37
C ARG A 265 7.76 -2.72 -9.10
N GLU A 266 7.12 -3.42 -10.04
CA GLU A 266 6.04 -2.86 -10.87
C GLU A 266 4.78 -2.56 -10.07
N TYR A 267 4.43 -3.45 -9.14
CA TYR A 267 3.21 -3.35 -8.32
C TYR A 267 3.46 -2.78 -6.92
N GLY A 268 4.70 -2.45 -6.57
CA GLY A 268 5.06 -1.97 -5.24
C GLY A 268 4.92 -3.03 -4.13
N ALA A 269 4.88 -4.31 -4.48
CA ALA A 269 4.65 -5.40 -3.53
C ALA A 269 5.88 -5.68 -2.64
N ALA A 270 5.64 -6.20 -1.44
CA ALA A 270 6.69 -6.78 -0.60
C ALA A 270 6.92 -8.25 -1.00
N VAL A 271 8.08 -8.82 -0.66
CA VAL A 271 8.45 -10.18 -1.06
C VAL A 271 8.96 -10.97 0.13
N ILE A 272 8.46 -12.19 0.29
CA ILE A 272 9.06 -13.20 1.15
C ILE A 272 10.16 -13.91 0.37
N CYS A 273 11.41 -13.82 0.83
CA CYS A 273 12.56 -14.47 0.23
C CYS A 273 12.88 -15.77 0.97
N LEU A 274 12.71 -16.91 0.31
CA LEU A 274 13.05 -18.21 0.91
C LEU A 274 14.55 -18.46 0.86
N LEU A 275 15.09 -19.01 1.92
CA LEU A 275 16.50 -19.35 2.04
C LEU A 275 16.83 -20.65 1.30
N ILE A 276 16.57 -20.63 -0.01
CA ILE A 276 16.79 -21.72 -0.96
C ILE A 276 17.65 -21.17 -2.09
N ASP A 277 18.74 -21.85 -2.44
CA ASP A 277 19.57 -21.58 -3.61
C ASP A 277 19.69 -22.81 -4.51
N GLU A 278 20.56 -22.76 -5.50
CA GLU A 278 20.78 -23.82 -6.48
C GLU A 278 21.23 -25.16 -5.86
N GLU A 279 21.75 -25.13 -4.63
CA GLU A 279 22.14 -26.32 -3.86
C GLU A 279 20.98 -26.90 -3.05
N GLY A 280 19.85 -26.15 -2.94
CA GLY A 280 18.65 -26.51 -2.22
C GLY A 280 18.40 -25.65 -1.00
N GLN A 281 17.61 -26.17 -0.06
CA GLN A 281 17.22 -25.46 1.17
C GLN A 281 18.41 -25.33 2.13
N ALA A 282 18.77 -24.10 2.50
CA ALA A 282 19.85 -23.81 3.44
C ALA A 282 19.57 -24.41 4.83
N ARG A 283 20.50 -25.25 5.34
CA ARG A 283 20.29 -26.02 6.57
C ARG A 283 21.04 -25.50 7.78
N ASP A 284 22.16 -24.78 7.57
CA ASP A 284 22.95 -24.17 8.64
C ASP A 284 22.91 -22.65 8.60
N VAL A 285 23.41 -22.02 9.65
CA VAL A 285 23.36 -20.56 9.83
C VAL A 285 24.19 -19.83 8.77
N GLU A 286 25.38 -20.34 8.47
CA GLU A 286 26.29 -19.70 7.50
C GLU A 286 25.68 -19.68 6.09
N TRP A 287 25.10 -20.79 5.69
CA TRP A 287 24.42 -20.90 4.40
C TRP A 287 23.16 -19.99 4.35
N LYS A 288 22.33 -20.00 5.40
CA LYS A 288 21.17 -19.12 5.49
C LYS A 288 21.53 -17.64 5.35
N VAL A 289 22.55 -17.21 6.08
CA VAL A 289 23.04 -15.82 6.03
C VAL A 289 23.57 -15.48 4.63
N ARG A 290 24.33 -16.39 3.99
CA ARG A 290 24.84 -16.21 2.63
C ARG A 290 23.68 -16.02 1.61
N VAL A 291 22.66 -16.87 1.68
CA VAL A 291 21.49 -16.77 0.79
C VAL A 291 20.70 -15.49 1.05
N ALA A 292 20.49 -15.13 2.32
CA ALA A 292 19.81 -13.88 2.69
C ALA A 292 20.53 -12.65 2.14
N HIS A 293 21.85 -12.57 2.30
CA HIS A 293 22.66 -11.48 1.75
C HIS A 293 22.54 -11.42 0.21
N ARG A 294 22.56 -12.57 -0.46
CA ARG A 294 22.42 -12.62 -1.93
C ARG A 294 21.06 -12.09 -2.37
N HIS A 295 19.96 -12.47 -1.70
CA HIS A 295 18.63 -11.91 -1.95
C HIS A 295 18.61 -10.40 -1.76
N HIS A 296 19.12 -9.93 -0.62
CA HIS A 296 19.18 -8.51 -0.29
C HIS A 296 19.96 -7.70 -1.34
N ASP A 297 21.16 -8.16 -1.70
CA ASP A 297 22.01 -7.47 -2.67
C ASP A 297 21.38 -7.40 -4.07
N ILE A 298 20.72 -8.48 -4.49
CA ILE A 298 20.01 -8.51 -5.77
C ILE A 298 18.79 -7.57 -5.73
N ALA A 299 17.96 -7.65 -4.67
CA ALA A 299 16.79 -6.82 -4.50
C ALA A 299 17.11 -5.33 -4.58
N ILE A 300 18.13 -4.88 -3.86
CA ILE A 300 18.51 -3.46 -3.80
C ILE A 300 19.23 -3.02 -5.08
N ASN A 301 20.30 -3.74 -5.47
CA ASN A 301 21.21 -3.23 -6.48
C ASN A 301 20.70 -3.46 -7.92
N ARG A 302 19.90 -4.50 -8.15
CA ARG A 302 19.40 -4.84 -9.48
C ARG A 302 17.97 -4.39 -9.71
N TYR A 303 17.08 -4.53 -8.72
CA TYR A 303 15.66 -4.19 -8.85
C TYR A 303 15.30 -2.87 -8.15
N GLY A 304 16.18 -2.33 -7.30
CA GLY A 304 15.91 -1.10 -6.55
C GLY A 304 14.77 -1.25 -5.54
N LEU A 305 14.51 -2.47 -5.08
CA LEU A 305 13.59 -2.72 -3.96
C LEU A 305 14.23 -2.20 -2.67
N GLU A 306 13.43 -1.95 -1.67
CA GLU A 306 13.91 -1.55 -0.35
C GLU A 306 13.98 -2.77 0.58
N PRO A 307 14.92 -2.78 1.56
CA PRO A 307 15.08 -3.89 2.47
C PRO A 307 13.88 -4.08 3.39
#